data_26c81c384781a3b8088fc4f0b4b8f9fc
#
_entry.id   26c81c384781a3b8088fc4f0b4b8f9fc
#
_cell.length_a   1.000
_cell.length_b   1.000
_cell.length_c   1.000
_cell.angle_alpha   90.00
_cell.angle_beta   90.00
_cell.angle_gamma   90.00
#
_symmetry.space_group_name_H-M   'P 1'
#
loop_
_entity.id
_entity.type
_entity.pdbx_description
1 polymer ?
#
loop_
_entity_poly.entity_id
_entity_poly.type
_entity_poly.pdbx_seq_one_letter_code
_entity_poly.pdbx_strand_id
1 'polypeptide(L)'
;MMEHVMEAGMSLMPAIGKAKLLRSWGGIMDMTPDGSFIIDKTEVENLYMDCGWCYGGFKAVPASGWCMAHLMAEDKPHEVAKRHTFDRFRTGTGLLDEESTGSQHNLH
;
A
#
# COMPACT_ATOMS: atom_id res chain seq x y z
N MET A 1 -2.12 20.21 7.96
CA MET A 1 -2.26 18.71 7.83
C MET A 1 -3.11 18.09 8.94
N MET A 2 -2.81 18.34 10.23
CA MET A 2 -3.59 17.77 11.33
C MET A 2 -5.04 18.26 11.36
N GLU A 3 -5.27 19.54 11.08
CA GLU A 3 -6.61 20.14 10.99
C GLU A 3 -7.49 19.44 9.97
N HIS A 4 -7.00 19.19 8.76
CA HIS A 4 -7.76 18.48 7.71
C HIS A 4 -8.10 17.04 8.10
N VAL A 5 -7.20 16.34 8.81
CA VAL A 5 -7.47 14.98 9.32
C VAL A 5 -8.58 15.03 10.38
N MET A 6 -8.55 16.02 11.25
CA MET A 6 -9.58 16.21 12.27
C MET A 6 -10.94 16.58 11.65
N GLU A 7 -10.95 17.47 10.67
CA GLU A 7 -12.17 17.85 9.93
C GLU A 7 -12.80 16.64 9.22
N ALA A 8 -11.96 15.86 8.51
CA ALA A 8 -12.42 14.63 7.85
C ALA A 8 -12.96 13.62 8.87
N GLY A 9 -12.27 13.45 10.00
CA GLY A 9 -12.73 12.58 11.08
C GLY A 9 -14.07 13.02 11.67
N MET A 10 -14.26 14.31 11.92
CA MET A 10 -15.50 14.88 12.44
C MET A 10 -16.66 14.78 11.44
N SER A 11 -16.40 14.85 10.14
CA SER A 11 -17.43 14.66 9.13
C SER A 11 -17.99 13.25 9.10
N LEU A 12 -17.14 12.25 9.38
CA LEU A 12 -17.55 10.83 9.48
C LEU A 12 -18.14 10.48 10.84
N MET A 13 -17.58 11.04 11.90
CA MET A 13 -17.99 10.76 13.28
C MET A 13 -17.96 12.05 14.11
N PRO A 14 -19.09 12.78 14.21
CA PRO A 14 -19.15 14.06 14.92
C PRO A 14 -18.69 14.02 16.38
N ALA A 15 -18.77 12.85 17.04
CA ALA A 15 -18.32 12.66 18.42
C ALA A 15 -16.80 12.94 18.58
N ILE A 16 -15.99 12.82 17.52
CA ILE A 16 -14.57 13.14 17.54
C ILE A 16 -14.31 14.62 17.91
N GLY A 17 -15.22 15.53 17.56
CA GLY A 17 -15.11 16.95 17.91
C GLY A 17 -15.12 17.24 19.42
N LYS A 18 -15.56 16.28 20.24
CA LYS A 18 -15.55 16.34 21.70
C LYS A 18 -14.33 15.65 22.32
N ALA A 19 -13.54 14.95 21.53
CA ALA A 19 -12.36 14.23 22.00
C ALA A 19 -11.19 15.19 22.19
N LYS A 20 -10.27 14.83 23.07
CA LYS A 20 -9.01 15.55 23.27
C LYS A 20 -7.90 14.87 22.47
N LEU A 21 -7.14 15.65 21.72
CA LEU A 21 -5.93 15.15 21.09
C LEU A 21 -4.88 14.84 22.15
N LEU A 22 -4.51 13.57 22.29
CA LEU A 22 -3.51 13.13 23.26
C LEU A 22 -2.09 13.18 22.68
N ARG A 23 -1.94 12.76 21.42
CA ARG A 23 -0.64 12.59 20.76
C ARG A 23 -0.80 12.55 19.26
N SER A 24 0.20 13.00 18.53
CA SER A 24 0.37 12.71 17.11
C SER A 24 1.83 12.32 16.82
N TRP A 25 2.03 11.50 15.83
CA TRP A 25 3.37 11.08 15.37
C TRP A 25 3.34 10.82 13.88
N GLY A 26 4.51 10.86 13.27
CA GLY A 26 4.72 10.45 11.88
C GLY A 26 5.44 9.10 11.82
N GLY A 27 5.43 8.50 10.64
CA GLY A 27 6.15 7.27 10.34
C GLY A 27 6.76 7.34 8.93
N ILE A 28 7.57 6.35 8.61
CA ILE A 28 8.17 6.18 7.29
C ILE A 28 7.25 5.27 6.48
N MET A 29 6.96 5.68 5.24
CA MET A 29 6.21 4.85 4.28
C MET A 29 7.18 4.16 3.33
N ASP A 30 6.90 2.90 3.01
CA ASP A 30 7.60 2.12 2.00
C ASP A 30 6.98 2.39 0.62
N MET A 31 7.51 3.38 -0.08
CA MET A 31 7.02 3.78 -1.39
C MET A 31 7.73 3.03 -2.51
N THR A 32 6.96 2.41 -3.39
CA THR A 32 7.47 1.90 -4.67
C THR A 32 7.46 3.01 -5.73
N PRO A 33 8.29 2.89 -6.79
CA PRO A 33 8.32 3.91 -7.86
C PRO A 33 6.99 4.13 -8.59
N ASP A 34 6.14 3.10 -8.65
CA ASP A 34 4.83 3.15 -9.31
C ASP A 34 3.66 3.25 -8.32
N GLY A 35 3.94 3.42 -7.02
CA GLY A 35 2.91 3.55 -5.99
C GLY A 35 2.10 2.28 -5.72
N SER A 36 2.50 1.14 -6.29
CA SER A 36 1.80 -0.14 -6.17
C SER A 36 2.60 -1.16 -5.39
N PHE A 37 1.94 -1.97 -4.58
CA PHE A 37 2.56 -3.00 -3.76
C PHE A 37 3.28 -4.08 -4.57
N ILE A 38 4.09 -4.89 -3.88
CA ILE A 38 4.79 -6.05 -4.42
C ILE A 38 4.38 -7.26 -3.59
N ILE A 39 3.86 -8.29 -4.27
CA ILE A 39 3.69 -9.64 -3.73
C ILE A 39 4.33 -10.59 -4.74
N ASP A 40 5.51 -11.14 -4.40
CA ASP A 40 6.25 -11.97 -5.32
C ASP A 40 7.21 -12.92 -4.60
N LYS A 41 7.71 -13.90 -5.38
CA LYS A 41 8.87 -14.69 -5.01
C LYS A 41 10.14 -13.91 -5.32
N THR A 42 11.18 -14.13 -4.55
CA THR A 42 12.52 -13.64 -4.90
C THR A 42 13.31 -14.69 -5.69
N GLU A 43 14.48 -14.30 -6.18
CA GLU A 43 15.43 -15.24 -6.81
C GLU A 43 16.03 -16.23 -5.80
N VAL A 44 15.87 -15.99 -4.50
CA VAL A 44 16.32 -16.87 -3.43
C VAL A 44 15.20 -17.86 -3.11
N GLU A 45 15.54 -19.14 -3.12
CA GLU A 45 14.60 -20.22 -2.83
C GLU A 45 13.94 -20.02 -1.45
N ASN A 46 12.63 -20.22 -1.38
CA ASN A 46 11.81 -20.07 -0.18
C ASN A 46 11.78 -18.65 0.45
N LEU A 47 12.22 -17.63 -0.29
CA LEU A 47 12.12 -16.24 0.14
C LEU A 47 11.06 -15.49 -0.69
N TYR A 48 10.05 -14.99 -0.01
CA TYR A 48 8.93 -14.24 -0.60
C TYR A 48 8.95 -12.78 -0.14
N MET A 49 8.36 -11.90 -0.94
CA MET A 49 8.21 -10.48 -0.63
C MET A 49 6.73 -10.09 -0.59
N ASP A 50 6.36 -9.34 0.44
CA ASP A 50 5.08 -8.63 0.56
C ASP A 50 5.39 -7.25 1.15
N CYS A 51 5.53 -6.24 0.29
CA CYS A 51 6.00 -4.91 0.67
C CYS A 51 5.55 -3.82 -0.30
N GLY A 52 5.96 -2.58 -0.04
CA GLY A 52 5.69 -1.45 -0.91
C GLY A 52 4.23 -1.02 -0.92
N TRP A 53 3.52 -1.16 0.18
CA TRP A 53 2.09 -0.89 0.29
C TRP A 53 1.72 0.60 0.30
N CYS A 54 2.70 1.47 0.31
CA CYS A 54 2.50 2.92 0.25
C CYS A 54 1.49 3.40 1.30
N TYR A 55 0.37 3.96 0.85
CA TYR A 55 -0.71 4.43 1.74
C TYR A 55 -1.70 3.33 2.14
N GLY A 56 -1.62 2.16 1.53
CA GLY A 56 -2.66 1.12 1.59
C GLY A 56 -2.43 0.00 2.59
N GLY A 57 -1.27 -0.06 3.25
CA GLY A 57 -0.82 -1.24 3.98
C GLY A 57 -1.79 -1.75 5.03
N PHE A 58 -2.22 -0.90 5.95
CA PHE A 58 -3.10 -1.32 7.05
C PHE A 58 -4.43 -1.91 6.57
N LYS A 59 -5.11 -1.23 5.66
CA LYS A 59 -6.41 -1.71 5.14
C LYS A 59 -6.28 -2.95 4.27
N ALA A 60 -5.12 -3.18 3.67
CA ALA A 60 -4.88 -4.28 2.75
C ALA A 60 -4.43 -5.58 3.45
N VAL A 61 -4.09 -5.55 4.74
CA VAL A 61 -3.58 -6.71 5.50
C VAL A 61 -4.33 -8.02 5.25
N PRO A 62 -5.68 -8.09 5.30
CA PRO A 62 -6.38 -9.35 5.04
C PRO A 62 -6.21 -9.87 3.61
N ALA A 63 -6.28 -8.96 2.62
CA ALA A 63 -6.14 -9.31 1.21
C ALA A 63 -4.71 -9.69 0.85
N SER A 64 -3.73 -8.97 1.39
CA SER A 64 -2.31 -9.27 1.20
C SER A 64 -1.95 -10.64 1.77
N GLY A 65 -2.36 -10.92 3.01
CA GLY A 65 -2.15 -12.22 3.64
C GLY A 65 -2.79 -13.37 2.84
N TRP A 66 -3.98 -13.15 2.29
CA TRP A 66 -4.64 -14.12 1.41
C TRP A 66 -3.82 -14.38 0.13
N CYS A 67 -3.41 -13.33 -0.57
CA CYS A 67 -2.61 -13.46 -1.79
C CYS A 67 -1.25 -14.12 -1.52
N MET A 68 -0.61 -13.77 -0.41
CA MET A 68 0.66 -14.37 0.00
C MET A 68 0.49 -15.86 0.34
N ALA A 69 -0.56 -16.24 1.03
CA ALA A 69 -0.85 -17.63 1.35
C ALA A 69 -1.02 -18.49 0.08
N HIS A 70 -1.74 -17.97 -0.92
CA HIS A 70 -1.86 -18.62 -2.23
C HIS A 70 -0.51 -18.75 -2.94
N LEU A 71 0.28 -17.69 -2.97
CA LEU A 71 1.60 -17.70 -3.58
C LEU A 71 2.51 -18.77 -2.96
N MET A 72 2.49 -18.88 -1.64
CA MET A 72 3.32 -19.85 -0.91
C MET A 72 2.83 -21.29 -1.06
N ALA A 73 1.50 -21.50 -1.10
CA ALA A 73 0.91 -22.84 -1.17
C ALA A 73 0.93 -23.42 -2.58
N GLU A 74 0.68 -22.58 -3.59
CA GLU A 74 0.48 -23.03 -4.99
C GLU A 74 1.68 -22.71 -5.88
N ASP A 75 2.67 -22.02 -5.36
CA ASP A 75 3.83 -21.49 -6.11
C ASP A 75 3.43 -20.62 -7.31
N LYS A 76 2.26 -20.00 -7.23
CA LYS A 76 1.68 -19.14 -8.25
C LYS A 76 1.02 -17.93 -7.61
N PRO A 77 1.20 -16.72 -8.19
CA PRO A 77 0.51 -15.55 -7.69
C PRO A 77 -1.00 -15.70 -7.87
N HIS A 78 -1.76 -15.28 -6.85
CA HIS A 78 -3.21 -15.18 -6.97
C HIS A 78 -3.59 -14.18 -8.08
N GLU A 79 -4.72 -14.41 -8.75
CA GLU A 79 -5.17 -13.61 -9.90
C GLU A 79 -5.15 -12.10 -9.63
N VAL A 80 -5.56 -11.68 -8.43
CA VAL A 80 -5.54 -10.27 -7.98
C VAL A 80 -4.13 -9.70 -7.90
N ALA A 81 -3.14 -10.51 -7.51
CA ALA A 81 -1.77 -10.06 -7.29
C ALA A 81 -0.83 -10.31 -8.49
N LYS A 82 -1.29 -11.01 -9.53
CA LYS A 82 -0.43 -11.47 -10.64
C LYS A 82 0.33 -10.37 -11.38
N ARG A 83 -0.18 -9.13 -11.36
CA ARG A 83 0.46 -7.96 -11.98
C ARG A 83 1.42 -7.24 -11.03
N HIS A 84 1.37 -7.55 -9.74
CA HIS A 84 2.12 -6.89 -8.68
C HIS A 84 3.45 -7.59 -8.35
N THR A 85 4.10 -8.11 -9.38
CA THR A 85 5.40 -8.78 -9.28
C THR A 85 6.55 -7.77 -9.25
N PHE A 86 7.68 -8.17 -8.70
CA PHE A 86 8.90 -7.35 -8.71
C PHE A 86 9.45 -7.17 -10.13
N ASP A 87 9.22 -8.14 -11.01
CA ASP A 87 9.73 -8.15 -12.39
C ASP A 87 9.22 -6.98 -13.24
N ARG A 88 8.09 -6.37 -12.88
CA ARG A 88 7.56 -5.18 -13.56
C ARG A 88 8.54 -3.99 -13.56
N PHE A 89 9.41 -3.90 -12.56
CA PHE A 89 10.45 -2.87 -12.53
C PHE A 89 11.64 -3.18 -13.44
N ARG A 90 11.90 -4.46 -13.70
CA ARG A 90 12.95 -4.91 -14.64
C ARG A 90 12.50 -4.75 -16.08
N THR A 91 11.25 -5.01 -16.37
CA THR A 91 10.67 -4.95 -17.72
C THR A 91 10.16 -3.55 -18.09
N GLY A 92 10.13 -2.61 -17.13
CA GLY A 92 9.62 -1.25 -17.35
C GLY A 92 8.09 -1.18 -17.53
N THR A 93 7.37 -2.23 -17.13
CA THR A 93 5.90 -2.31 -17.20
C THR A 93 5.22 -1.87 -15.89
N GLY A 94 5.72 -0.82 -15.25
CA GLY A 94 5.15 -0.28 -14.01
C GLY A 94 3.64 -0.09 -14.10
N LEU A 95 2.96 -0.31 -12.98
CA LEU A 95 1.50 -0.14 -12.85
C LEU A 95 1.19 1.33 -12.54
N LEU A 96 1.51 2.22 -13.48
CA LEU A 96 1.12 3.63 -13.37
C LEU A 96 -0.38 3.71 -13.65
N ASP A 97 -1.18 3.82 -12.61
CA ASP A 97 -2.55 4.30 -12.76
C ASP A 97 -2.51 5.80 -13.07
N GLU A 98 -3.26 6.23 -14.08
CA GLU A 98 -3.37 7.65 -14.45
C GLU A 98 -3.82 8.52 -13.28
N GLU A 99 -4.54 7.96 -12.30
CA GLU A 99 -4.95 8.63 -11.07
C GLU A 99 -3.80 8.84 -10.07
N SER A 100 -2.78 7.97 -10.06
CA SER A 100 -1.64 8.11 -9.14
C SER A 100 -0.67 9.21 -9.57
N THR A 101 -0.56 9.51 -10.86
CA THR A 101 0.26 10.60 -11.38
C THR A 101 -0.27 11.99 -11.00
N GLY A 102 -1.58 12.14 -10.81
CA GLY A 102 -2.18 13.39 -10.35
C GLY A 102 -1.83 13.79 -8.92
N SER A 103 -1.49 12.83 -8.06
CA SER A 103 -1.18 13.07 -6.65
C SER A 103 0.28 13.44 -6.38
N GLN A 104 1.20 13.16 -7.30
CA GLN A 104 2.63 13.47 -7.14
C GLN A 104 3.00 14.92 -7.47
N HIS A 105 2.15 15.66 -8.17
CA HIS A 105 2.42 17.04 -8.56
C HIS A 105 2.14 18.09 -7.46
N ASN A 106 1.59 17.71 -6.31
CA ASN A 106 1.24 18.65 -5.22
C ASN A 106 2.17 18.59 -4.00
N LEU A 107 3.36 17.99 -4.13
CA LEU A 107 4.37 17.91 -3.05
C LEU A 107 5.60 18.79 -3.32
N HIS A 108 5.38 20.01 -3.83
CA HIS A 108 6.43 21.06 -3.85
C HIS A 108 6.02 22.24 -2.99
#